data_f8e072ea93247e9d2399df08d85d3f5b
#
_entry.id   f8e072ea93247e9d2399df08d85d3f5b
#
_cell.length_a   1.000
_cell.length_b   1.000
_cell.length_c   1.000
_cell.angle_alpha   90.00
_cell.angle_beta   90.00
_cell.angle_gamma   90.00
#
_symmetry.space_group_name_H-M   'P 1'
#
loop_
_entity.id
_entity.type
_entity.pdbx_description
1 polymer ?
#
loop_
_entity_poly.entity_id
_entity_poly.type
_entity_poly.pdbx_seq_one_letter_code
_entity_poly.pdbx_strand_id
1 'polypeptide(L)'
;HRIARRQRQMCIRDSSGMVQFKNVFTGLEKRDYQRATTSQKCVRAGGKHNDLENVGYTPRHHTFFEMLGNFSFGDYFKERGIELAWNLITKDFGLNKDRLYVTVFHEDDEAFNFWKKIAGFNDDRIIRIATSDNFWSMGETGPCGPCSEIFYDHGDHLKGGLPGTKDEDGDRYIEIWNLVFMQFEQVSKDKRINLPKPSVDTGMGLERIAALLQGTHDNYETDHFKKLISSISEFTKVKQDENNLSSFRVIADHLRASSFLLAEGVLPSNEGRGYVLRRIMRRGMRHSHLLGSKEPVFNKIFDTLKDEMKGNYPELERSETLIKETLKMEEEKFLVLLDRGIKILNDEISKIKKVLPGEVAFKLYDTYGFPLDLTEDILKNKSLTVDQNKFDELMKKSKELAKQNWKGSGDASEEEIWFGIKDKIGPTEFLGYEFNQSEGVVLSIIKNNK
;
A
#
# COMPACT_ATOMS: atom_id res chain seq x y z
N HIS A 1 -7.92 -19.29 -16.19
CA HIS A 1 -8.94 -18.96 -15.16
C HIS A 1 -8.60 -19.49 -13.75
N ARG A 2 -8.03 -20.71 -13.58
CA ARG A 2 -7.64 -21.26 -12.28
C ARG A 2 -6.37 -20.57 -11.71
N ILE A 3 -5.42 -20.23 -12.53
CA ILE A 3 -4.17 -19.54 -12.14
C ILE A 3 -4.49 -18.11 -11.64
N ALA A 4 -5.38 -17.39 -12.32
CA ALA A 4 -5.80 -16.05 -11.92
C ALA A 4 -6.53 -16.02 -10.56
N ARG A 5 -7.27 -17.07 -10.18
CA ARG A 5 -7.92 -17.16 -8.85
C ARG A 5 -6.93 -17.39 -7.72
N ARG A 6 -5.87 -18.18 -7.91
CA ARG A 6 -4.82 -18.39 -6.91
C ARG A 6 -3.99 -17.11 -6.67
N GLN A 7 -3.68 -16.39 -7.72
CA GLN A 7 -2.93 -15.13 -7.63
C GLN A 7 -3.72 -14.03 -6.92
N ARG A 8 -5.04 -13.93 -7.11
CA ARG A 8 -5.90 -12.94 -6.45
C ARG A 8 -5.93 -13.04 -4.91
N GLN A 9 -5.82 -14.23 -4.33
CA GLN A 9 -5.88 -14.41 -2.87
C GLN A 9 -4.60 -13.99 -2.14
N MET A 10 -3.45 -13.92 -2.80
CA MET A 10 -2.18 -13.52 -2.18
C MET A 10 -1.88 -12.02 -2.31
N CYS A 11 -2.56 -11.31 -3.20
CA CYS A 11 -2.10 -10.03 -3.73
C CYS A 11 -2.34 -8.81 -2.85
N ILE A 12 -3.43 -8.74 -2.09
CA ILE A 12 -3.74 -7.55 -1.27
C ILE A 12 -2.80 -7.36 -0.06
N ARG A 13 -1.89 -8.28 0.15
CA ARG A 13 -0.89 -8.24 1.23
C ARG A 13 0.40 -7.56 0.81
N ASP A 14 0.53 -7.29 -0.47
CA ASP A 14 1.76 -6.83 -1.09
C ASP A 14 1.69 -5.32 -1.35
N SER A 15 2.82 -4.66 -1.21
CA SER A 15 2.96 -3.23 -1.50
C SER A 15 3.44 -2.95 -2.93
N SER A 16 3.71 -4.00 -3.72
CA SER A 16 4.27 -3.94 -5.07
C SER A 16 3.85 -5.15 -5.91
N GLY A 17 3.68 -4.97 -7.22
CA GLY A 17 3.28 -5.99 -8.17
C GLY A 17 4.27 -7.16 -8.33
N MET A 18 5.56 -6.91 -8.06
CA MET A 18 6.62 -7.90 -8.23
C MET A 18 6.67 -8.99 -7.15
N VAL A 19 6.06 -8.78 -5.99
CA VAL A 19 6.24 -9.67 -4.82
C VAL A 19 5.83 -11.11 -5.13
N GLN A 20 4.75 -11.29 -5.90
CA GLN A 20 4.29 -12.60 -6.36
C GLN A 20 5.30 -13.32 -7.28
N PHE A 21 6.24 -12.61 -7.90
CA PHE A 21 7.25 -13.13 -8.82
C PHE A 21 8.66 -13.17 -8.24
N LYS A 22 8.83 -12.88 -6.93
CA LYS A 22 10.13 -12.87 -6.27
C LYS A 22 10.96 -14.11 -6.61
N ASN A 23 10.37 -15.30 -6.46
CA ASN A 23 11.05 -16.57 -6.68
C ASN A 23 11.34 -16.84 -8.16
N VAL A 24 10.57 -16.23 -9.07
CA VAL A 24 10.82 -16.31 -10.51
C VAL A 24 12.07 -15.49 -10.87
N PHE A 25 12.18 -14.27 -10.35
CA PHE A 25 13.35 -13.40 -10.54
C PHE A 25 14.64 -14.03 -9.99
N THR A 26 14.58 -14.63 -8.81
CA THR A 26 15.73 -15.28 -8.16
C THR A 26 16.05 -16.66 -8.75
N GLY A 27 15.22 -17.18 -9.66
CA GLY A 27 15.38 -18.50 -10.26
C GLY A 27 15.00 -19.68 -9.38
N LEU A 28 14.43 -19.43 -8.19
CA LEU A 28 13.92 -20.45 -7.27
C LEU A 28 12.63 -21.09 -7.76
N GLU A 29 11.91 -20.41 -8.64
CA GLU A 29 10.68 -20.90 -9.26
C GLU A 29 10.76 -20.74 -10.77
N LYS A 30 10.30 -21.76 -11.51
CA LYS A 30 10.17 -21.71 -12.96
C LYS A 30 8.70 -21.62 -13.35
N ARG A 31 8.42 -20.79 -14.33
CA ARG A 31 7.10 -20.69 -14.97
C ARG A 31 7.19 -21.12 -16.42
N ASP A 32 6.07 -21.53 -16.98
CA ASP A 32 5.92 -21.90 -18.41
C ASP A 32 5.86 -20.69 -19.35
N TYR A 33 5.97 -19.47 -18.78
CA TYR A 33 5.97 -18.21 -19.48
C TYR A 33 7.14 -17.33 -19.06
N GLN A 34 7.60 -16.47 -19.97
CA GLN A 34 8.70 -15.51 -19.74
C GLN A 34 8.23 -14.06 -19.62
N ARG A 35 6.93 -13.80 -19.80
CA ARG A 35 6.30 -12.48 -19.66
C ARG A 35 5.03 -12.60 -18.87
N ALA A 36 4.69 -11.56 -18.13
CA ALA A 36 3.42 -11.46 -17.45
C ALA A 36 2.91 -10.02 -17.44
N THR A 37 1.60 -9.86 -17.37
CA THR A 37 0.95 -8.58 -17.06
C THR A 37 -0.02 -8.79 -15.90
N THR A 38 -0.12 -7.80 -15.02
CA THR A 38 -0.98 -7.87 -13.85
C THR A 38 -1.72 -6.55 -13.63
N SER A 39 -2.91 -6.63 -13.05
CA SER A 39 -3.52 -5.55 -12.29
C SER A 39 -3.64 -6.05 -10.85
N GLN A 40 -2.78 -5.55 -9.98
CA GLN A 40 -2.65 -6.06 -8.62
C GLN A 40 -3.19 -5.07 -7.61
N LYS A 41 -4.09 -5.56 -6.74
CA LYS A 41 -4.56 -4.83 -5.57
C LYS A 41 -3.39 -4.70 -4.56
N CYS A 42 -3.01 -3.49 -4.21
CA CYS A 42 -1.92 -3.18 -3.29
C CYS A 42 -2.42 -2.36 -2.10
N VAL A 43 -1.80 -2.60 -0.93
CA VAL A 43 -2.06 -1.81 0.28
C VAL A 43 -0.75 -1.26 0.84
N ARG A 44 -0.70 0.06 1.06
CA ARG A 44 0.42 0.78 1.68
C ARG A 44 -0.07 1.54 2.90
N ALA A 45 -0.01 0.90 4.06
CA ALA A 45 -0.49 1.47 5.33
C ALA A 45 0.48 1.23 6.49
N GLY A 46 1.76 1.01 6.18
CA GLY A 46 2.83 0.79 7.15
C GLY A 46 4.09 0.20 6.52
N GLY A 47 5.17 0.10 7.31
CA GLY A 47 6.47 -0.40 6.85
C GLY A 47 7.26 0.63 6.05
N LYS A 48 8.08 0.17 5.09
CA LYS A 48 8.96 1.01 4.26
C LYS A 48 8.15 1.97 3.37
N HIS A 49 6.97 1.54 2.91
CA HIS A 49 6.08 2.32 2.06
C HIS A 49 4.80 2.60 2.84
N ASN A 50 4.77 3.72 3.55
CA ASN A 50 3.63 4.14 4.36
C ASN A 50 3.00 5.40 3.76
N ASP A 51 1.94 5.23 2.97
CA ASP A 51 1.21 6.34 2.36
C ASP A 51 0.08 6.88 3.24
N LEU A 52 -0.22 6.21 4.36
CA LEU A 52 -1.37 6.51 5.21
C LEU A 52 -1.45 7.98 5.66
N GLU A 53 -0.31 8.58 5.99
CA GLU A 53 -0.23 9.96 6.47
C GLU A 53 -0.49 11.00 5.37
N ASN A 54 -0.18 10.64 4.11
CA ASN A 54 -0.37 11.49 2.95
C ASN A 54 -1.80 11.42 2.38
N VAL A 55 -2.53 10.33 2.69
CA VAL A 55 -3.91 10.15 2.23
C VAL A 55 -4.82 11.23 2.79
N GLY A 56 -5.54 11.89 1.90
CA GLY A 56 -6.41 13.03 2.19
C GLY A 56 -5.74 14.39 2.00
N TYR A 57 -4.41 14.48 2.15
CA TYR A 57 -3.66 15.73 2.06
C TYR A 57 -2.97 15.96 0.71
N THR A 58 -2.83 14.90 -0.07
CA THR A 58 -2.33 14.96 -1.44
C THR A 58 -3.38 14.43 -2.42
N PRO A 59 -3.34 14.83 -3.70
CA PRO A 59 -4.29 14.35 -4.70
C PRO A 59 -3.98 12.95 -5.24
N ARG A 60 -2.82 12.34 -4.89
CA ARG A 60 -2.25 11.17 -5.56
C ARG A 60 -1.97 9.96 -4.66
N HIS A 61 -2.02 10.09 -3.33
CA HIS A 61 -1.73 8.99 -2.41
C HIS A 61 -2.99 8.26 -1.98
N HIS A 62 -2.90 6.92 -1.96
CA HIS A 62 -3.96 6.03 -1.55
C HIS A 62 -3.42 4.94 -0.62
N THR A 63 -4.25 4.52 0.35
CA THR A 63 -3.98 3.34 1.18
C THR A 63 -4.13 2.07 0.36
N PHE A 64 -5.19 1.99 -0.44
CA PHE A 64 -5.46 0.93 -1.41
C PHE A 64 -5.39 1.52 -2.81
N PHE A 65 -4.63 0.87 -3.69
CA PHE A 65 -4.54 1.21 -5.10
C PHE A 65 -4.30 -0.03 -5.94
N GLU A 66 -4.50 0.10 -7.25
CA GLU A 66 -4.18 -0.96 -8.19
C GLU A 66 -2.89 -0.64 -8.92
N MET A 67 -1.97 -1.60 -8.93
CA MET A 67 -0.72 -1.51 -9.66
C MET A 67 -0.80 -2.33 -10.93
N LEU A 68 -0.70 -1.65 -12.07
CA LEU A 68 -0.55 -2.28 -13.37
C LEU A 68 0.92 -2.65 -13.56
N GLY A 69 1.21 -3.94 -13.71
CA GLY A 69 2.56 -4.46 -13.84
C GLY A 69 2.79 -5.14 -15.18
N ASN A 70 3.99 -4.95 -15.73
CA ASN A 70 4.50 -5.68 -16.87
C ASN A 70 5.86 -6.27 -16.51
N PHE A 71 6.04 -7.55 -16.78
CA PHE A 71 7.18 -8.32 -16.31
C PHE A 71 7.85 -9.05 -17.46
N SER A 72 9.19 -9.05 -17.45
CA SER A 72 10.03 -9.89 -18.28
C SER A 72 10.98 -10.72 -17.42
N PHE A 73 10.91 -12.01 -17.51
CA PHE A 73 11.77 -12.96 -16.78
C PHE A 73 12.92 -13.43 -17.67
N GLY A 74 13.79 -12.47 -18.06
CA GLY A 74 14.94 -12.71 -18.93
C GLY A 74 14.60 -12.94 -20.41
N ASP A 75 13.47 -12.41 -20.89
CA ASP A 75 13.09 -12.44 -22.29
C ASP A 75 13.46 -11.14 -23.01
N TYR A 76 13.17 -9.99 -22.43
CA TYR A 76 13.65 -8.68 -22.86
C TYR A 76 14.17 -7.87 -21.67
N PHE A 77 14.95 -6.84 -21.96
CA PHE A 77 15.54 -5.98 -20.93
C PHE A 77 15.34 -4.50 -21.26
N LYS A 78 16.24 -3.60 -20.87
CA LYS A 78 16.10 -2.13 -20.86
C LYS A 78 15.58 -1.56 -22.19
N GLU A 79 16.28 -1.80 -23.32
CA GLU A 79 15.90 -1.18 -24.58
C GLU A 79 14.45 -1.49 -24.98
N ARG A 80 14.09 -2.77 -24.95
CA ARG A 80 12.74 -3.19 -25.32
C ARG A 80 11.71 -2.79 -24.28
N GLY A 81 12.05 -2.80 -22.99
CA GLY A 81 11.18 -2.32 -21.91
C GLY A 81 10.84 -0.85 -22.07
N ILE A 82 11.82 0.00 -22.32
CA ILE A 82 11.65 1.44 -22.59
C ILE A 82 10.83 1.67 -23.86
N GLU A 83 11.13 0.93 -24.93
CA GLU A 83 10.37 1.06 -26.20
C GLU A 83 8.90 0.72 -26.01
N LEU A 84 8.57 -0.37 -25.33
CA LEU A 84 7.20 -0.77 -25.06
C LEU A 84 6.48 0.26 -24.21
N ALA A 85 7.13 0.75 -23.16
CA ALA A 85 6.56 1.78 -22.28
C ALA A 85 6.29 3.07 -23.05
N TRP A 86 7.27 3.55 -23.83
CA TRP A 86 7.14 4.76 -24.62
C TRP A 86 6.01 4.67 -25.65
N ASN A 87 5.89 3.52 -26.33
CA ASN A 87 4.82 3.31 -27.30
C ASN A 87 3.44 3.32 -26.63
N LEU A 88 3.28 2.61 -25.50
CA LEU A 88 2.02 2.58 -24.77
C LEU A 88 1.55 3.98 -24.36
N ILE A 89 2.42 4.77 -23.71
CA ILE A 89 1.99 6.09 -23.21
C ILE A 89 1.80 7.12 -24.31
N THR A 90 2.57 7.07 -25.40
CA THR A 90 2.53 8.11 -26.44
C THR A 90 1.64 7.76 -27.62
N LYS A 91 1.49 6.46 -27.96
CA LYS A 91 0.67 6.04 -29.11
C LYS A 91 -0.70 5.52 -28.68
N ASP A 92 -0.73 4.62 -27.69
CA ASP A 92 -1.98 3.99 -27.28
C ASP A 92 -2.77 4.89 -26.32
N PHE A 93 -2.12 5.50 -25.33
CA PHE A 93 -2.75 6.47 -24.42
C PHE A 93 -2.80 7.89 -25.00
N GLY A 94 -1.98 8.20 -26.02
CA GLY A 94 -1.98 9.49 -26.69
C GLY A 94 -1.46 10.65 -25.85
N LEU A 95 -0.59 10.38 -24.86
CA LEU A 95 -0.06 11.44 -23.99
C LEU A 95 0.88 12.36 -24.79
N ASN A 96 0.79 13.67 -24.50
CA ASN A 96 1.63 14.66 -25.15
C ASN A 96 3.10 14.50 -24.74
N LYS A 97 3.96 14.21 -25.69
CA LYS A 97 5.40 13.99 -25.50
C LYS A 97 6.12 15.20 -24.88
N ASP A 98 5.63 16.41 -25.14
CA ASP A 98 6.23 17.63 -24.63
C ASP A 98 5.99 17.83 -23.13
N ARG A 99 5.10 17.06 -22.54
CA ARG A 99 4.82 17.03 -21.10
C ARG A 99 5.48 15.87 -20.37
N LEU A 100 6.26 15.03 -21.07
CA LEU A 100 6.90 13.85 -20.47
C LEU A 100 8.35 14.14 -20.10
N TYR A 101 8.73 13.69 -18.93
CA TYR A 101 10.10 13.68 -18.39
C TYR A 101 10.40 12.28 -17.88
N VAL A 102 11.67 11.92 -17.84
CA VAL A 102 12.09 10.63 -17.30
C VAL A 102 13.25 10.81 -16.33
N THR A 103 13.30 9.95 -15.32
CA THR A 103 14.46 9.82 -14.45
C THR A 103 15.22 8.54 -14.77
N VAL A 104 16.51 8.53 -14.51
CA VAL A 104 17.36 7.34 -14.55
C VAL A 104 18.31 7.33 -13.36
N PHE A 105 18.70 6.15 -12.90
CA PHE A 105 19.74 6.06 -11.90
C PHE A 105 21.05 6.68 -12.45
N HIS A 106 21.75 7.44 -11.64
CA HIS A 106 22.86 8.30 -12.12
C HIS A 106 23.99 7.54 -12.81
N GLU A 107 24.20 6.27 -12.48
CA GLU A 107 25.19 5.38 -13.11
C GLU A 107 24.64 4.56 -14.29
N ASP A 108 23.34 4.68 -14.59
CA ASP A 108 22.73 3.89 -15.68
C ASP A 108 22.78 4.63 -17.03
N ASP A 109 23.99 4.71 -17.60
CA ASP A 109 24.23 5.29 -18.93
C ASP A 109 23.48 4.56 -20.04
N GLU A 110 23.25 3.28 -19.87
CA GLU A 110 22.52 2.46 -20.85
C GLU A 110 21.07 2.90 -20.97
N ALA A 111 20.34 3.03 -19.85
CA ALA A 111 18.96 3.54 -19.84
C ALA A 111 18.89 4.98 -20.35
N PHE A 112 19.84 5.85 -19.97
CA PHE A 112 19.93 7.21 -20.45
C PHE A 112 20.02 7.27 -21.98
N ASN A 113 20.91 6.48 -22.58
CA ASN A 113 21.09 6.45 -24.03
C ASN A 113 19.90 5.83 -24.76
N PHE A 114 19.22 4.84 -24.19
CA PHE A 114 17.99 4.29 -24.76
C PHE A 114 16.86 5.33 -24.76
N TRP A 115 16.69 6.12 -23.72
CA TRP A 115 15.71 7.20 -23.72
C TRP A 115 15.98 8.26 -24.78
N LYS A 116 17.25 8.67 -24.96
CA LYS A 116 17.64 9.57 -26.06
C LYS A 116 17.28 9.00 -27.44
N LYS A 117 17.58 7.73 -27.66
CA LYS A 117 17.34 7.04 -28.92
C LYS A 117 15.86 6.83 -29.20
N ILE A 118 15.06 6.39 -28.21
CA ILE A 118 13.69 5.91 -28.38
C ILE A 118 12.71 7.10 -28.30
N ALA A 119 12.83 7.93 -27.27
CA ALA A 119 11.95 9.07 -27.06
C ALA A 119 12.35 10.30 -27.87
N GLY A 120 13.62 10.37 -28.31
CA GLY A 120 14.16 11.56 -28.95
C GLY A 120 14.39 12.73 -27.98
N PHE A 121 14.55 12.44 -26.69
CA PHE A 121 14.72 13.45 -25.66
C PHE A 121 16.09 14.10 -25.71
N ASN A 122 16.13 15.39 -25.42
CA ASN A 122 17.32 16.12 -25.03
C ASN A 122 17.72 15.78 -23.60
N ASP A 123 18.94 16.10 -23.21
CA ASP A 123 19.49 15.77 -21.89
C ASP A 123 18.75 16.42 -20.73
N ASP A 124 18.10 17.56 -20.95
CA ASP A 124 17.27 18.28 -19.98
C ASP A 124 15.97 17.57 -19.58
N ARG A 125 15.54 16.59 -20.38
CA ARG A 125 14.35 15.77 -20.11
C ARG A 125 14.64 14.40 -19.50
N ILE A 126 15.92 14.04 -19.38
CA ILE A 126 16.38 12.79 -18.79
C ILE A 126 17.20 13.11 -17.52
N ILE A 127 16.54 13.04 -16.39
CA ILE A 127 17.10 13.52 -15.12
C ILE A 127 17.83 12.37 -14.43
N ARG A 128 19.11 12.58 -14.07
CA ARG A 128 19.91 11.62 -13.33
C ARG A 128 19.72 11.77 -11.83
N ILE A 129 19.27 10.73 -11.17
CA ILE A 129 19.02 10.69 -9.72
C ILE A 129 20.07 9.80 -9.05
N ALA A 130 20.78 10.37 -8.09
CA ALA A 130 21.84 9.66 -7.35
C ALA A 130 21.35 8.97 -6.08
N THR A 131 20.16 9.27 -5.64
CA THR A 131 19.55 8.71 -4.43
C THR A 131 18.98 7.32 -4.67
N SER A 132 18.50 6.68 -3.61
CA SER A 132 17.79 5.39 -3.68
C SER A 132 16.46 5.45 -4.42
N ASP A 133 15.97 6.62 -4.81
CA ASP A 133 14.68 6.77 -5.48
C ASP A 133 14.71 6.11 -6.87
N ASN A 134 15.83 6.21 -7.60
CA ASN A 134 16.03 5.48 -8.85
C ASN A 134 16.84 4.19 -8.73
N PHE A 135 16.95 3.63 -7.50
CA PHE A 135 17.48 2.27 -7.30
C PHE A 135 16.50 1.48 -6.42
N TRP A 136 15.60 0.77 -7.07
CA TRP A 136 14.56 0.03 -6.36
C TRP A 136 15.10 -1.24 -5.68
N SER A 137 14.63 -1.51 -4.47
CA SER A 137 14.92 -2.74 -3.74
C SER A 137 13.65 -3.23 -3.03
N MET A 138 13.43 -4.53 -3.05
CA MET A 138 12.28 -5.16 -2.39
C MET A 138 12.27 -4.91 -0.87
N GLY A 139 13.45 -4.85 -0.26
CA GLY A 139 13.63 -4.63 1.17
C GLY A 139 15.11 -4.71 1.54
N GLU A 140 15.42 -5.18 2.74
CA GLU A 140 16.80 -5.43 3.17
C GLU A 140 17.45 -6.56 2.37
N THR A 141 16.65 -7.50 1.88
CA THR A 141 17.06 -8.62 1.02
C THR A 141 16.03 -8.82 -0.10
N GLY A 142 16.48 -9.40 -1.21
CA GLY A 142 15.67 -9.75 -2.38
C GLY A 142 16.11 -9.06 -3.66
N PRO A 143 15.35 -9.22 -4.75
CA PRO A 143 15.64 -8.60 -6.04
C PRO A 143 15.73 -7.09 -5.95
N CYS A 144 16.67 -6.51 -6.69
CA CYS A 144 16.88 -5.06 -6.77
C CYS A 144 17.54 -4.67 -8.10
N GLY A 145 17.50 -3.38 -8.40
CA GLY A 145 18.18 -2.84 -9.59
C GLY A 145 17.86 -1.38 -9.82
N PRO A 146 18.59 -0.74 -10.77
CA PRO A 146 18.29 0.63 -11.16
C PRO A 146 16.90 0.71 -11.78
N CYS A 147 16.25 1.83 -11.62
CA CYS A 147 14.95 2.08 -12.23
C CYS A 147 14.92 3.39 -13.00
N SER A 148 13.94 3.50 -13.86
CA SER A 148 13.63 4.69 -14.63
C SER A 148 12.15 4.99 -14.49
N GLU A 149 11.87 6.19 -14.05
CA GLU A 149 10.49 6.64 -13.83
C GLU A 149 10.06 7.60 -14.92
N ILE A 150 8.80 7.54 -15.27
CA ILE A 150 8.19 8.42 -16.25
C ILE A 150 7.28 9.39 -15.51
N PHE A 151 7.52 10.69 -15.71
CA PHE A 151 6.77 11.79 -15.10
C PHE A 151 5.97 12.55 -16.16
N TYR A 152 4.83 13.05 -15.72
CA TYR A 152 3.99 13.93 -16.53
C TYR A 152 3.91 15.31 -15.91
N ASP A 153 4.17 16.38 -16.71
CA ASP A 153 3.99 17.77 -16.32
C ASP A 153 2.52 18.18 -16.50
N HIS A 154 1.81 18.35 -15.40
CA HIS A 154 0.42 18.79 -15.40
C HIS A 154 0.25 20.28 -15.71
N GLY A 155 1.34 21.04 -15.72
CA GLY A 155 1.37 22.46 -16.10
C GLY A 155 1.72 23.41 -14.97
N ASP A 156 2.03 24.65 -15.34
CA ASP A 156 2.57 25.69 -14.45
C ASP A 156 1.54 26.30 -13.49
N HIS A 157 0.26 25.99 -13.66
CA HIS A 157 -0.78 26.34 -12.69
C HIS A 157 -0.70 25.52 -11.40
N LEU A 158 0.07 24.43 -11.38
CA LEU A 158 0.34 23.63 -10.19
C LEU A 158 1.75 23.92 -9.65
N LYS A 159 1.89 23.84 -8.34
CA LYS A 159 3.19 23.94 -7.66
C LYS A 159 3.95 22.62 -7.79
N GLY A 160 5.26 22.71 -7.93
CA GLY A 160 6.17 21.58 -7.97
C GLY A 160 7.34 21.80 -8.92
N GLY A 161 8.47 21.20 -8.58
CA GLY A 161 9.69 21.19 -9.38
C GLY A 161 9.92 19.85 -10.07
N LEU A 162 10.92 19.81 -10.94
CA LEU A 162 11.38 18.58 -11.58
C LEU A 162 11.87 17.57 -10.53
N PRO A 163 11.78 16.27 -10.79
CA PRO A 163 12.38 15.25 -9.95
C PRO A 163 13.85 15.54 -9.64
N GLY A 164 14.28 15.27 -8.41
CA GLY A 164 15.62 15.59 -7.92
C GLY A 164 15.82 17.05 -7.52
N THR A 165 14.79 17.89 -7.59
CA THR A 165 14.84 19.28 -7.12
C THR A 165 14.21 19.46 -5.73
N LYS A 166 14.49 20.58 -5.07
CA LYS A 166 13.97 20.87 -3.73
C LYS A 166 12.43 20.85 -3.64
N ASP A 167 11.74 21.15 -4.74
CA ASP A 167 10.29 21.30 -4.80
C ASP A 167 9.63 20.10 -5.54
N GLU A 168 10.29 18.95 -5.62
CA GLU A 168 9.82 17.73 -6.30
C GLU A 168 8.53 17.14 -5.71
N ASP A 169 8.27 17.37 -4.43
CA ASP A 169 7.07 16.86 -3.73
C ASP A 169 5.74 17.53 -4.19
N GLY A 170 5.82 18.52 -5.06
CA GLY A 170 4.63 19.21 -5.57
C GLY A 170 3.79 18.35 -6.51
N ASP A 171 2.64 18.92 -6.95
CA ASP A 171 1.64 18.20 -7.75
C ASP A 171 1.78 18.45 -9.27
N ARG A 172 2.81 19.23 -9.70
CA ARG A 172 3.04 19.52 -11.10
C ARG A 172 3.62 18.35 -11.89
N TYR A 173 4.73 17.77 -11.39
CA TYR A 173 5.42 16.66 -12.03
C TYR A 173 5.08 15.37 -11.28
N ILE A 174 4.19 14.56 -11.83
CA ILE A 174 3.72 13.34 -11.19
C ILE A 174 4.31 12.12 -11.89
N GLU A 175 4.95 11.26 -11.10
CA GLU A 175 5.35 9.93 -11.55
C GLU A 175 4.11 9.14 -11.97
N ILE A 176 4.07 8.69 -13.22
CA ILE A 176 2.98 7.89 -13.77
C ILE A 176 3.37 6.42 -13.96
N TRP A 177 4.66 6.12 -14.10
CA TRP A 177 5.14 4.75 -14.31
C TRP A 177 6.58 4.59 -13.86
N ASN A 178 6.88 3.51 -13.14
CA ASN A 178 8.23 3.11 -12.76
C ASN A 178 8.64 1.84 -13.53
N LEU A 179 9.79 1.88 -14.22
CA LEU A 179 10.41 0.77 -14.93
C LEU A 179 11.61 0.31 -14.14
N VAL A 180 11.56 -0.87 -13.52
CA VAL A 180 12.64 -1.42 -12.71
C VAL A 180 13.43 -2.45 -13.51
N PHE A 181 14.72 -2.24 -13.64
CA PHE A 181 15.64 -3.15 -14.31
C PHE A 181 16.30 -4.07 -13.28
N MET A 182 15.61 -5.18 -13.01
CA MET A 182 16.06 -6.17 -12.02
C MET A 182 17.33 -6.86 -12.49
N GLN A 183 18.45 -6.51 -11.89
CA GLN A 183 19.78 -7.03 -12.22
C GLN A 183 20.39 -7.81 -11.09
N PHE A 184 20.03 -7.49 -9.85
CA PHE A 184 20.72 -7.96 -8.66
C PHE A 184 19.75 -8.58 -7.65
N GLU A 185 20.33 -9.39 -6.78
CA GLU A 185 19.69 -9.83 -5.52
C GLU A 185 20.55 -9.39 -4.34
N GLN A 186 19.97 -8.64 -3.43
CA GLN A 186 20.56 -8.35 -2.13
C GLN A 186 20.36 -9.55 -1.23
N VAL A 187 21.41 -10.32 -1.00
CA VAL A 187 21.36 -11.56 -0.19
C VAL A 187 21.50 -11.25 1.29
N SER A 188 22.30 -10.25 1.64
CA SER A 188 22.45 -9.71 2.99
C SER A 188 22.81 -8.23 2.91
N LYS A 189 22.86 -7.53 4.05
CA LYS A 189 23.18 -6.09 4.10
C LYS A 189 24.42 -5.72 3.29
N ASP A 190 25.43 -6.60 3.28
CA ASP A 190 26.75 -6.33 2.67
C ASP A 190 27.04 -7.19 1.43
N LYS A 191 26.08 -8.02 1.00
CA LYS A 191 26.29 -8.94 -0.12
C LYS A 191 25.19 -8.82 -1.17
N ARG A 192 25.61 -8.40 -2.36
CA ARG A 192 24.80 -8.35 -3.57
C ARG A 192 25.37 -9.28 -4.63
N ILE A 193 24.51 -10.01 -5.31
CA ILE A 193 24.86 -10.90 -6.41
C ILE A 193 24.03 -10.56 -7.65
N ASN A 194 24.47 -11.01 -8.83
CA ASN A 194 23.67 -10.87 -10.03
C ASN A 194 22.49 -11.86 -10.00
N LEU A 195 21.34 -11.45 -10.51
CA LEU A 195 20.25 -12.36 -10.82
C LEU A 195 20.65 -13.34 -11.92
N PRO A 196 20.04 -14.54 -11.96
CA PRO A 196 20.33 -15.53 -13.02
C PRO A 196 20.11 -14.98 -14.43
N LYS A 197 19.14 -14.07 -14.59
CA LYS A 197 18.84 -13.36 -15.82
C LYS A 197 18.42 -11.92 -15.52
N PRO A 198 18.95 -10.92 -16.27
CA PRO A 198 18.41 -9.58 -16.22
C PRO A 198 16.93 -9.59 -16.58
N SER A 199 16.13 -8.93 -15.81
CA SER A 199 14.68 -9.01 -15.87
C SER A 199 14.06 -7.61 -15.74
N VAL A 200 12.79 -7.45 -16.12
CA VAL A 200 12.06 -6.21 -16.02
C VAL A 200 10.86 -6.39 -15.13
N ASP A 201 10.67 -5.47 -14.20
CA ASP A 201 9.47 -5.24 -13.41
C ASP A 201 8.98 -3.83 -13.67
N THR A 202 7.69 -3.62 -13.79
CA THR A 202 7.13 -2.27 -13.91
C THR A 202 5.92 -2.07 -13.01
N GLY A 203 5.73 -0.84 -12.53
CA GLY A 203 4.58 -0.47 -11.73
C GLY A 203 3.98 0.87 -12.18
N MET A 204 2.74 0.82 -12.68
CA MET A 204 1.93 1.99 -13.01
C MET A 204 0.72 2.03 -12.08
N GLY A 205 0.50 3.14 -11.38
CA GLY A 205 -0.71 3.31 -10.57
C GLY A 205 -1.94 3.48 -11.45
N LEU A 206 -2.92 2.58 -11.34
CA LEU A 206 -4.16 2.67 -12.11
C LEU A 206 -4.88 4.01 -11.86
N GLU A 207 -4.96 4.43 -10.61
CA GLU A 207 -5.64 5.67 -10.23
C GLU A 207 -4.96 6.91 -10.83
N ARG A 208 -3.61 6.93 -10.86
CA ARG A 208 -2.84 8.05 -11.45
C ARG A 208 -3.04 8.12 -12.96
N ILE A 209 -2.91 7.00 -13.67
CA ILE A 209 -3.09 7.00 -15.11
C ILE A 209 -4.55 7.25 -15.50
N ALA A 210 -5.52 6.76 -14.72
CA ALA A 210 -6.94 7.05 -14.96
C ALA A 210 -7.25 8.54 -14.79
N ALA A 211 -6.73 9.19 -13.74
CA ALA A 211 -6.87 10.63 -13.53
C ALA A 211 -6.29 11.41 -14.71
N LEU A 212 -5.07 11.08 -15.13
CA LEU A 212 -4.43 11.73 -16.27
C LEU A 212 -5.22 11.58 -17.55
N LEU A 213 -5.73 10.40 -17.87
CA LEU A 213 -6.54 10.14 -19.06
C LEU A 213 -7.93 10.80 -19.00
N GLN A 214 -8.45 11.09 -17.80
CA GLN A 214 -9.66 11.87 -17.59
C GLN A 214 -9.39 13.39 -17.53
N GLY A 215 -8.15 13.82 -17.74
CA GLY A 215 -7.76 15.24 -17.84
C GLY A 215 -7.62 15.95 -16.49
N THR A 216 -7.39 15.22 -15.41
CA THR A 216 -7.15 15.78 -14.08
C THR A 216 -5.82 15.30 -13.50
N HIS A 217 -5.24 16.08 -12.56
CA HIS A 217 -4.09 15.68 -11.75
C HIS A 217 -4.50 15.02 -10.41
N ASP A 218 -5.78 15.14 -10.07
CA ASP A 218 -6.33 14.68 -8.80
C ASP A 218 -7.06 13.35 -8.99
N ASN A 219 -6.53 12.28 -8.37
CA ASN A 219 -7.12 10.95 -8.43
C ASN A 219 -8.56 10.94 -7.87
N TYR A 220 -8.86 11.81 -6.89
CA TYR A 220 -10.19 11.91 -6.28
C TYR A 220 -11.21 12.63 -7.19
N GLU A 221 -10.75 13.26 -8.27
CA GLU A 221 -11.60 13.85 -9.31
C GLU A 221 -11.93 12.87 -10.45
N THR A 222 -11.51 11.63 -10.37
CA THR A 222 -11.95 10.60 -11.32
C THR A 222 -13.43 10.26 -11.11
N ASP A 223 -14.06 9.76 -12.16
CA ASP A 223 -15.49 9.39 -12.17
C ASP A 223 -15.86 8.48 -10.98
N HIS A 224 -15.01 7.51 -10.70
CA HIS A 224 -15.19 6.55 -9.62
C HIS A 224 -15.16 7.20 -8.22
N PHE A 225 -14.15 8.03 -7.94
CA PHE A 225 -14.05 8.71 -6.65
C PHE A 225 -15.12 9.80 -6.49
N LYS A 226 -15.51 10.50 -7.56
CA LYS A 226 -16.61 11.48 -7.51
C LYS A 226 -17.91 10.87 -7.03
N LYS A 227 -18.23 9.65 -7.44
CA LYS A 227 -19.44 8.95 -6.99
C LYS A 227 -19.37 8.62 -5.50
N LEU A 228 -18.22 8.14 -5.01
CA LEU A 228 -18.00 7.91 -3.58
C LEU A 228 -18.11 9.20 -2.77
N ILE A 229 -17.48 10.27 -3.21
CA ILE A 229 -17.52 11.59 -2.56
C ILE A 229 -18.96 12.13 -2.54
N SER A 230 -19.72 11.97 -3.61
CA SER A 230 -21.14 12.32 -3.66
C SER A 230 -21.97 11.54 -2.63
N SER A 231 -21.72 10.22 -2.53
CA SER A 231 -22.39 9.37 -1.54
C SER A 231 -22.01 9.76 -0.10
N ILE A 232 -20.74 10.10 0.16
CA ILE A 232 -20.31 10.63 1.47
C ILE A 232 -21.10 11.90 1.80
N SER A 233 -21.21 12.84 0.85
CA SER A 233 -21.99 14.07 1.03
C SER A 233 -23.45 13.80 1.34
N GLU A 234 -24.05 12.81 0.67
CA GLU A 234 -25.43 12.41 0.90
C GLU A 234 -25.66 11.87 2.30
N PHE A 235 -24.83 10.93 2.76
CA PHE A 235 -25.03 10.29 4.07
C PHE A 235 -24.57 11.15 5.25
N THR A 236 -23.55 11.99 5.10
CA THR A 236 -23.10 12.92 6.15
C THR A 236 -23.94 14.20 6.20
N LYS A 237 -24.72 14.52 5.15
CA LYS A 237 -25.45 15.78 4.94
C LYS A 237 -24.55 17.01 4.88
N VAL A 238 -23.26 16.83 4.54
CA VAL A 238 -22.27 17.89 4.41
C VAL A 238 -21.81 17.98 2.96
N LYS A 239 -21.73 19.19 2.42
CA LYS A 239 -21.12 19.41 1.11
C LYS A 239 -19.59 19.52 1.24
N GLN A 240 -18.88 18.97 0.27
CA GLN A 240 -17.45 19.12 0.15
C GLN A 240 -17.08 20.59 -0.10
N ASP A 241 -16.08 21.08 0.62
CA ASP A 241 -15.45 22.38 0.45
C ASP A 241 -13.92 22.28 0.74
N GLU A 242 -13.20 23.38 0.60
CA GLU A 242 -11.74 23.41 0.83
C GLU A 242 -11.35 23.04 2.27
N ASN A 243 -12.18 23.31 3.27
CA ASN A 243 -11.88 23.06 4.68
C ASN A 243 -12.06 21.59 5.07
N ASN A 244 -12.92 20.86 4.36
CA ASN A 244 -13.27 19.47 4.66
C ASN A 244 -12.80 18.47 3.58
N LEU A 245 -12.16 18.94 2.52
CA LEU A 245 -11.69 18.15 1.39
C LEU A 245 -10.90 16.90 1.83
N SER A 246 -9.99 17.08 2.79
CA SER A 246 -9.20 15.97 3.33
C SER A 246 -10.06 14.87 3.95
N SER A 247 -11.14 15.24 4.64
CA SER A 247 -12.05 14.27 5.25
C SER A 247 -12.78 13.44 4.21
N PHE A 248 -13.26 14.06 3.15
CA PHE A 248 -13.91 13.33 2.04
C PHE A 248 -12.96 12.34 1.37
N ARG A 249 -11.74 12.78 1.09
CA ARG A 249 -10.70 11.91 0.48
C ARG A 249 -10.34 10.73 1.39
N VAL A 250 -10.12 10.97 2.67
CA VAL A 250 -9.81 9.92 3.65
C VAL A 250 -10.95 8.90 3.76
N ILE A 251 -12.21 9.36 3.84
CA ILE A 251 -13.36 8.45 3.94
C ILE A 251 -13.46 7.58 2.69
N ALA A 252 -13.37 8.18 1.49
CA ALA A 252 -13.45 7.45 0.22
C ALA A 252 -12.34 6.40 0.09
N ASP A 253 -11.09 6.78 0.35
CA ASP A 253 -9.94 5.89 0.29
C ASP A 253 -10.05 4.75 1.32
N HIS A 254 -10.33 5.09 2.57
CA HIS A 254 -10.33 4.11 3.67
C HIS A 254 -11.53 3.17 3.62
N LEU A 255 -12.67 3.61 3.13
CA LEU A 255 -13.80 2.72 2.83
C LEU A 255 -13.39 1.69 1.77
N ARG A 256 -12.76 2.14 0.68
CA ARG A 256 -12.30 1.28 -0.40
C ARG A 256 -11.27 0.27 0.12
N ALA A 257 -10.23 0.73 0.83
CA ALA A 257 -9.21 -0.12 1.44
C ALA A 257 -9.80 -1.17 2.40
N SER A 258 -10.67 -0.74 3.30
CA SER A 258 -11.29 -1.61 4.31
C SER A 258 -12.19 -2.67 3.66
N SER A 259 -12.97 -2.28 2.66
CA SER A 259 -13.89 -3.19 1.98
C SER A 259 -13.16 -4.30 1.23
N PHE A 260 -12.06 -3.98 0.54
CA PHE A 260 -11.25 -4.99 -0.14
C PHE A 260 -10.51 -5.90 0.85
N LEU A 261 -9.96 -5.36 1.94
CA LEU A 261 -9.31 -6.18 2.97
C LEU A 261 -10.30 -7.14 3.63
N LEU A 262 -11.52 -6.70 3.93
CA LEU A 262 -12.60 -7.55 4.45
C LEU A 262 -13.02 -8.62 3.45
N ALA A 263 -13.17 -8.26 2.17
CA ALA A 263 -13.49 -9.22 1.10
C ALA A 263 -12.44 -10.33 0.94
N GLU A 264 -11.18 -10.02 1.24
CA GLU A 264 -10.06 -10.98 1.24
C GLU A 264 -9.89 -11.73 2.58
N GLY A 265 -10.83 -11.56 3.52
CA GLY A 265 -10.87 -12.31 4.78
C GLY A 265 -9.99 -11.74 5.90
N VAL A 266 -9.48 -10.51 5.76
CA VAL A 266 -8.81 -9.82 6.88
C VAL A 266 -9.87 -9.23 7.79
N LEU A 267 -9.91 -9.64 9.06
CA LEU A 267 -10.84 -9.11 10.05
C LEU A 267 -10.11 -8.14 11.01
N PRO A 268 -10.82 -7.09 11.52
CA PRO A 268 -10.23 -6.17 12.48
C PRO A 268 -9.80 -6.88 13.76
N SER A 269 -8.55 -6.68 14.17
CA SER A 269 -7.99 -7.28 15.38
C SER A 269 -7.03 -6.32 16.10
N ASN A 270 -6.45 -6.75 17.21
CA ASN A 270 -5.47 -5.95 17.98
C ASN A 270 -4.02 -6.19 17.50
N GLU A 271 -3.79 -7.14 16.61
CA GLU A 271 -2.46 -7.57 16.18
C GLU A 271 -2.39 -7.78 14.66
N GLY A 272 -1.18 -7.76 14.13
CA GLY A 272 -0.89 -8.12 12.76
C GLY A 272 -1.69 -7.29 11.73
N ARG A 273 -2.18 -7.95 10.69
CA ARG A 273 -2.90 -7.30 9.59
C ARG A 273 -4.27 -6.76 10.01
N GLY A 274 -4.94 -7.44 10.93
CA GLY A 274 -6.22 -6.97 11.44
C GLY A 274 -6.10 -5.67 12.23
N TYR A 275 -4.96 -5.43 12.90
CA TYR A 275 -4.65 -4.15 13.51
C TYR A 275 -4.50 -3.04 12.47
N VAL A 276 -3.78 -3.30 11.38
CA VAL A 276 -3.62 -2.34 10.29
C VAL A 276 -4.98 -2.00 9.67
N LEU A 277 -5.82 -3.01 9.40
CA LEU A 277 -7.19 -2.79 8.93
C LEU A 277 -7.99 -1.93 9.90
N ARG A 278 -7.99 -2.26 11.20
CA ARG A 278 -8.71 -1.48 12.22
C ARG A 278 -8.24 -0.04 12.28
N ARG A 279 -6.95 0.21 12.12
CA ARG A 279 -6.36 1.56 12.07
C ARG A 279 -6.89 2.35 10.87
N ILE A 280 -6.92 1.75 9.67
CA ILE A 280 -7.49 2.35 8.47
C ILE A 280 -8.96 2.68 8.67
N MET A 281 -9.76 1.70 9.14
CA MET A 281 -11.20 1.88 9.41
C MET A 281 -11.44 3.05 10.36
N ARG A 282 -10.78 3.05 11.51
CA ARG A 282 -10.98 4.08 12.55
C ARG A 282 -10.54 5.48 12.10
N ARG A 283 -9.48 5.58 11.30
CA ARG A 283 -9.08 6.86 10.72
C ARG A 283 -10.18 7.41 9.81
N GLY A 284 -10.74 6.59 8.93
CA GLY A 284 -11.87 7.01 8.08
C GLY A 284 -13.12 7.35 8.88
N MET A 285 -13.49 6.51 9.86
CA MET A 285 -14.65 6.74 10.74
C MET A 285 -14.53 8.02 11.58
N ARG A 286 -13.31 8.37 12.00
CA ARG A 286 -13.06 9.65 12.65
C ARG A 286 -13.34 10.82 11.71
N HIS A 287 -12.93 10.74 10.45
CA HIS A 287 -13.19 11.78 9.47
C HIS A 287 -14.71 11.93 9.19
N SER A 288 -15.49 10.83 9.20
CA SER A 288 -16.95 10.95 9.12
C SER A 288 -17.55 11.63 10.36
N HIS A 289 -17.00 11.35 11.55
CA HIS A 289 -17.39 12.06 12.76
C HIS A 289 -17.05 13.57 12.72
N LEU A 290 -15.88 13.93 12.16
CA LEU A 290 -15.51 15.35 11.93
C LEU A 290 -16.47 16.06 10.98
N LEU A 291 -17.06 15.34 10.01
CA LEU A 291 -18.14 15.84 9.16
C LEU A 291 -19.50 15.88 9.88
N GLY A 292 -19.56 15.56 11.18
CA GLY A 292 -20.77 15.65 11.99
C GLY A 292 -21.61 14.38 12.07
N SER A 293 -21.16 13.25 11.50
CA SER A 293 -21.88 11.98 11.59
C SER A 293 -21.85 11.45 13.02
N LYS A 294 -23.04 11.17 13.56
CA LYS A 294 -23.22 10.57 14.90
C LYS A 294 -23.64 9.11 14.84
N GLU A 295 -23.95 8.63 13.66
CA GLU A 295 -24.34 7.25 13.37
C GLU A 295 -23.40 6.63 12.35
N PRO A 296 -23.30 5.28 12.28
CA PRO A 296 -22.53 4.59 11.27
C PRO A 296 -22.95 4.98 9.84
N VAL A 297 -21.97 5.33 9.02
CA VAL A 297 -22.16 5.69 7.61
C VAL A 297 -21.37 4.81 6.65
N PHE A 298 -20.28 4.21 7.08
CA PHE A 298 -19.42 3.39 6.22
C PHE A 298 -20.17 2.23 5.56
N ASN A 299 -21.00 1.53 6.32
CA ASN A 299 -21.84 0.44 5.80
C ASN A 299 -22.87 0.90 4.78
N LYS A 300 -23.30 2.17 4.82
CA LYS A 300 -24.25 2.77 3.88
C LYS A 300 -23.54 3.20 2.58
N ILE A 301 -22.38 3.86 2.71
CA ILE A 301 -21.56 4.31 1.58
C ILE A 301 -20.99 3.11 0.81
N PHE A 302 -20.81 1.96 1.48
CA PHE A 302 -20.32 0.73 0.84
C PHE A 302 -21.20 0.27 -0.33
N ASP A 303 -22.50 0.51 -0.31
CA ASP A 303 -23.38 0.14 -1.43
C ASP A 303 -22.96 0.84 -2.72
N THR A 304 -22.59 2.13 -2.65
CA THR A 304 -22.04 2.87 -3.80
C THR A 304 -20.73 2.28 -4.28
N LEU A 305 -19.80 1.97 -3.38
CA LEU A 305 -18.52 1.34 -3.73
C LEU A 305 -18.73 -0.02 -4.42
N LYS A 306 -19.60 -0.87 -3.84
CA LYS A 306 -19.93 -2.17 -4.41
C LYS A 306 -20.49 -2.04 -5.83
N ASP A 307 -21.47 -1.16 -6.02
CA ASP A 307 -22.12 -1.01 -7.33
C ASP A 307 -21.17 -0.50 -8.41
N GLU A 308 -20.22 0.35 -8.05
CA GLU A 308 -19.19 0.85 -8.95
C GLU A 308 -18.15 -0.22 -9.32
N MET A 309 -17.81 -1.13 -8.41
CA MET A 309 -16.65 -2.02 -8.57
C MET A 309 -17.01 -3.50 -8.76
N LYS A 310 -18.22 -3.95 -8.46
CA LYS A 310 -18.62 -5.36 -8.49
C LYS A 310 -18.42 -6.03 -9.86
N GLY A 311 -18.52 -5.27 -10.94
CA GLY A 311 -18.31 -5.78 -12.30
C GLY A 311 -16.92 -6.37 -12.51
N ASN A 312 -15.89 -5.75 -11.95
CA ASN A 312 -14.50 -6.20 -12.01
C ASN A 312 -14.08 -6.97 -10.76
N TYR A 313 -14.76 -6.75 -9.63
CA TYR A 313 -14.45 -7.30 -8.31
C TYR A 313 -15.69 -7.96 -7.68
N PRO A 314 -16.14 -9.12 -8.19
CA PRO A 314 -17.31 -9.82 -7.69
C PRO A 314 -17.19 -10.27 -6.23
N GLU A 315 -15.98 -10.27 -5.66
CA GLU A 315 -15.75 -10.54 -4.24
C GLU A 315 -16.40 -9.50 -3.32
N LEU A 316 -16.58 -8.27 -3.75
CA LEU A 316 -17.28 -7.24 -2.97
C LEU A 316 -18.77 -7.61 -2.79
N GLU A 317 -19.42 -8.11 -3.84
CA GLU A 317 -20.80 -8.57 -3.78
C GLU A 317 -20.93 -9.87 -2.96
N ARG A 318 -20.04 -10.85 -3.19
CA ARG A 318 -20.03 -12.11 -2.42
C ARG A 318 -19.87 -11.91 -0.92
N SER A 319 -19.08 -10.89 -0.52
CA SER A 319 -18.76 -10.61 0.87
C SER A 319 -19.58 -9.45 1.43
N GLU A 320 -20.62 -8.99 0.75
CA GLU A 320 -21.41 -7.81 1.11
C GLU A 320 -21.87 -7.84 2.57
N THR A 321 -22.53 -8.92 3.00
CA THR A 321 -23.03 -9.05 4.37
C THR A 321 -21.90 -8.93 5.39
N LEU A 322 -20.78 -9.65 5.18
CA LEU A 322 -19.61 -9.59 6.07
C LEU A 322 -19.05 -8.17 6.14
N ILE A 323 -18.91 -7.50 5.01
CA ILE A 323 -18.34 -6.15 4.93
C ILE A 323 -19.26 -5.16 5.67
N LYS A 324 -20.56 -5.13 5.32
CA LYS A 324 -21.51 -4.19 5.92
C LYS A 324 -21.65 -4.36 7.43
N GLU A 325 -21.76 -5.61 7.90
CA GLU A 325 -21.89 -5.89 9.33
C GLU A 325 -20.59 -5.53 10.09
N THR A 326 -19.42 -5.86 9.52
CA THR A 326 -18.13 -5.54 10.15
C THR A 326 -17.89 -4.04 10.21
N LEU A 327 -18.13 -3.31 9.11
CA LEU A 327 -18.02 -1.86 9.07
C LEU A 327 -18.94 -1.22 10.11
N LYS A 328 -20.21 -1.59 10.13
CA LYS A 328 -21.19 -1.07 11.08
C LYS A 328 -20.79 -1.33 12.53
N MET A 329 -20.47 -2.57 12.86
CA MET A 329 -20.10 -2.97 14.22
C MET A 329 -18.84 -2.27 14.73
N GLU A 330 -17.80 -2.15 13.88
CA GLU A 330 -16.56 -1.47 14.28
C GLU A 330 -16.79 0.04 14.42
N GLU A 331 -17.64 0.65 13.56
CA GLU A 331 -17.97 2.06 13.64
C GLU A 331 -18.79 2.39 14.90
N GLU A 332 -19.81 1.59 15.23
CA GLU A 332 -20.59 1.74 16.47
C GLU A 332 -19.69 1.65 17.72
N LYS A 333 -18.83 0.65 17.79
CA LYS A 333 -17.87 0.51 18.88
C LYS A 333 -16.91 1.69 18.96
N PHE A 334 -16.44 2.15 17.82
CA PHE A 334 -15.46 3.22 17.76
C PHE A 334 -16.07 4.58 18.13
N LEU A 335 -17.30 4.90 17.72
CA LEU A 335 -17.97 6.15 18.07
C LEU A 335 -18.06 6.32 19.59
N VAL A 336 -18.42 5.26 20.32
CA VAL A 336 -18.46 5.29 21.80
C VAL A 336 -17.08 5.58 22.40
N LEU A 337 -16.03 4.97 21.85
CA LEU A 337 -14.65 5.18 22.29
C LEU A 337 -14.14 6.57 21.89
N LEU A 338 -14.51 7.05 20.70
CA LEU A 338 -14.10 8.32 20.15
C LEU A 338 -14.59 9.49 21.00
N ASP A 339 -15.88 9.51 21.33
CA ASP A 339 -16.48 10.56 22.17
C ASP A 339 -15.76 10.65 23.54
N ARG A 340 -15.49 9.51 24.15
CA ARG A 340 -14.76 9.44 25.43
C ARG A 340 -13.30 9.88 25.27
N GLY A 341 -12.61 9.40 24.23
CA GLY A 341 -11.21 9.72 23.96
C GLY A 341 -11.01 11.20 23.64
N ILE A 342 -11.86 11.79 22.80
CA ILE A 342 -11.83 13.21 22.45
C ILE A 342 -12.04 14.09 23.70
N LYS A 343 -12.99 13.72 24.58
CA LYS A 343 -13.22 14.45 25.82
C LYS A 343 -11.96 14.48 26.69
N ILE A 344 -11.36 13.31 26.94
CA ILE A 344 -10.12 13.21 27.73
C ILE A 344 -8.99 14.00 27.06
N LEU A 345 -8.81 13.86 25.75
CA LEU A 345 -7.76 14.56 25.02
C LEU A 345 -7.95 16.10 25.08
N ASN A 346 -9.18 16.61 24.93
CA ASN A 346 -9.46 18.03 25.03
C ASN A 346 -9.20 18.57 26.45
N ASP A 347 -9.55 17.82 27.49
CA ASP A 347 -9.27 18.17 28.88
C ASP A 347 -7.74 18.24 29.13
N GLU A 348 -6.95 17.36 28.55
CA GLU A 348 -5.49 17.37 28.66
C GLU A 348 -4.84 18.48 27.79
N ILE A 349 -5.35 18.69 26.57
CA ILE A 349 -4.89 19.78 25.69
C ILE A 349 -5.03 21.14 26.37
N SER A 350 -6.11 21.35 27.15
CA SER A 350 -6.32 22.62 27.87
C SER A 350 -5.24 22.93 28.92
N LYS A 351 -4.48 21.92 29.38
CA LYS A 351 -3.45 22.01 30.42
C LYS A 351 -2.03 22.17 29.86
N ILE A 352 -1.84 21.97 28.54
CA ILE A 352 -0.52 21.98 27.91
C ILE A 352 -0.33 23.19 26.99
N LYS A 353 0.94 23.58 26.76
CA LYS A 353 1.27 24.70 25.86
C LYS A 353 1.72 24.25 24.48
N LYS A 354 2.41 23.12 24.37
CA LYS A 354 3.03 22.69 23.11
C LYS A 354 3.06 21.17 22.89
N VAL A 355 3.35 20.40 23.95
CA VAL A 355 3.58 18.95 23.84
C VAL A 355 2.66 18.21 24.79
N LEU A 356 1.90 17.22 24.25
CA LEU A 356 1.09 16.31 25.04
C LEU A 356 2.01 15.26 25.69
N PRO A 357 1.91 15.02 27.01
CA PRO A 357 2.68 13.97 27.66
C PRO A 357 2.45 12.58 27.04
N GLY A 358 3.54 11.82 26.83
CA GLY A 358 3.48 10.49 26.25
C GLY A 358 2.67 9.49 27.08
N GLU A 359 2.59 9.70 28.40
CA GLU A 359 1.75 8.91 29.32
C GLU A 359 0.25 9.08 29.02
N VAL A 360 -0.16 10.29 28.65
CA VAL A 360 -1.55 10.58 28.28
C VAL A 360 -1.88 9.91 26.96
N ALA A 361 -1.00 10.05 25.95
CA ALA A 361 -1.15 9.40 24.67
C ALA A 361 -1.17 7.87 24.80
N PHE A 362 -0.30 7.31 25.66
CA PHE A 362 -0.28 5.88 25.95
C PHE A 362 -1.57 5.42 26.65
N LYS A 363 -2.07 6.16 27.62
CA LYS A 363 -3.35 5.86 28.28
C LYS A 363 -4.53 5.88 27.30
N LEU A 364 -4.57 6.86 26.39
CA LEU A 364 -5.57 6.92 25.32
C LEU A 364 -5.49 5.67 24.44
N TYR A 365 -4.29 5.25 24.07
CA TYR A 365 -4.06 4.06 23.25
C TYR A 365 -4.41 2.75 23.99
N ASP A 366 -3.81 2.53 25.14
CA ASP A 366 -3.87 1.25 25.87
C ASP A 366 -5.23 1.02 26.54
N THR A 367 -5.76 2.03 27.22
CA THR A 367 -7.01 1.92 28.00
C THR A 367 -8.25 2.19 27.17
N TYR A 368 -8.19 3.18 26.27
CA TYR A 368 -9.36 3.61 25.53
C TYR A 368 -9.37 3.16 24.07
N GLY A 369 -8.32 2.46 23.61
CA GLY A 369 -8.21 1.99 22.23
C GLY A 369 -8.20 3.13 21.21
N PHE A 370 -7.73 4.31 21.61
CA PHE A 370 -7.63 5.51 20.81
C PHE A 370 -6.23 5.56 20.18
N PRO A 371 -6.06 5.24 18.90
CA PRO A 371 -4.75 5.11 18.28
C PRO A 371 -3.91 6.38 18.38
N LEU A 372 -2.59 6.23 18.47
CA LEU A 372 -1.66 7.37 18.59
C LEU A 372 -1.76 8.33 17.42
N ASP A 373 -1.84 7.80 16.20
CA ASP A 373 -1.98 8.58 14.97
C ASP A 373 -3.26 9.46 14.97
N LEU A 374 -4.35 8.99 15.61
CA LEU A 374 -5.53 9.83 15.81
C LEU A 374 -5.26 10.97 16.81
N THR A 375 -4.50 10.70 17.86
CA THR A 375 -4.08 11.71 18.83
C THR A 375 -3.21 12.76 18.15
N GLU A 376 -2.21 12.35 17.37
CA GLU A 376 -1.30 13.22 16.61
C GLU A 376 -2.05 14.09 15.60
N ASP A 377 -3.00 13.53 14.90
CA ASP A 377 -3.82 14.21 13.90
C ASP A 377 -4.70 15.32 14.53
N ILE A 378 -5.27 15.06 15.72
CA ILE A 378 -6.00 16.08 16.48
C ILE A 378 -5.07 17.20 16.96
N LEU A 379 -3.90 16.83 17.46
CA LEU A 379 -2.90 17.77 17.96
C LEU A 379 -2.31 18.64 16.84
N LYS A 380 -2.04 18.05 15.67
CA LYS A 380 -1.53 18.76 14.48
C LYS A 380 -2.45 19.90 14.06
N ASN A 381 -3.76 19.68 14.08
CA ASN A 381 -4.75 20.70 13.77
C ASN A 381 -4.75 21.88 14.79
N LYS A 382 -4.13 21.69 15.95
CA LYS A 382 -3.99 22.69 17.01
C LYS A 382 -2.56 23.19 17.15
N SER A 383 -1.65 22.86 16.22
CA SER A 383 -0.21 23.15 16.27
C SER A 383 0.48 22.60 17.53
N LEU A 384 0.01 21.46 18.02
CA LEU A 384 0.56 20.73 19.17
C LEU A 384 1.22 19.43 18.70
N THR A 385 2.10 18.87 19.55
CA THR A 385 2.79 17.59 19.30
C THR A 385 2.65 16.63 20.49
N VAL A 386 3.06 15.39 20.31
CA VAL A 386 3.11 14.34 21.35
C VAL A 386 4.57 14.11 21.76
N ASP A 387 4.82 13.76 23.03
CA ASP A 387 6.08 13.17 23.47
C ASP A 387 6.17 11.71 23.01
N GLN A 388 6.66 11.55 21.77
CA GLN A 388 6.80 10.25 21.12
C GLN A 388 7.74 9.31 21.88
N ASN A 389 8.86 9.85 22.37
CA ASN A 389 9.87 9.04 23.07
C ASN A 389 9.28 8.38 24.30
N LYS A 390 8.50 9.13 25.08
CA LYS A 390 7.85 8.62 26.27
C LYS A 390 6.73 7.63 25.95
N PHE A 391 5.97 7.88 24.90
CA PHE A 391 4.97 6.92 24.41
C PHE A 391 5.63 5.58 24.02
N ASP A 392 6.70 5.61 23.23
CA ASP A 392 7.41 4.43 22.76
C ASP A 392 8.06 3.64 23.90
N GLU A 393 8.59 4.33 24.92
CA GLU A 393 9.09 3.69 26.16
C GLU A 393 7.98 2.89 26.84
N LEU A 394 6.80 3.49 26.99
CA LEU A 394 5.66 2.84 27.67
C LEU A 394 5.11 1.67 26.83
N MET A 395 5.04 1.83 25.50
CA MET A 395 4.67 0.76 24.57
C MET A 395 5.62 -0.42 24.67
N LYS A 396 6.93 -0.17 24.76
CA LYS A 396 7.94 -1.22 24.92
C LYS A 396 7.75 -1.96 26.25
N LYS A 397 7.56 -1.23 27.35
CA LYS A 397 7.29 -1.81 28.67
C LYS A 397 6.00 -2.67 28.67
N SER A 398 4.94 -2.18 28.06
CA SER A 398 3.68 -2.92 27.94
C SER A 398 3.85 -4.22 27.14
N LYS A 399 4.58 -4.19 26.02
CA LYS A 399 4.91 -5.39 25.24
C LYS A 399 5.79 -6.39 26.00
N GLU A 400 6.76 -5.90 26.76
CA GLU A 400 7.61 -6.76 27.61
C GLU A 400 6.82 -7.42 28.72
N LEU A 401 5.94 -6.69 29.42
CA LEU A 401 5.02 -7.23 30.42
C LEU A 401 4.05 -8.25 29.82
N ALA A 402 3.51 -7.97 28.64
CA ALA A 402 2.66 -8.92 27.91
C ALA A 402 3.42 -10.20 27.56
N LYS A 403 4.68 -10.10 27.12
CA LYS A 403 5.56 -11.26 26.86
C LYS A 403 5.87 -12.07 28.14
N GLN A 404 6.11 -11.40 29.26
CA GLN A 404 6.38 -12.08 30.55
C GLN A 404 5.14 -12.78 31.09
N ASN A 405 3.96 -12.21 30.89
CA ASN A 405 2.68 -12.80 31.31
C ASN A 405 2.12 -13.83 30.31
N TRP A 406 2.69 -13.88 29.11
CA TRP A 406 2.29 -14.83 28.09
C TRP A 406 3.03 -16.15 28.33
N LYS A 407 2.33 -17.12 28.86
CA LYS A 407 2.80 -18.51 28.97
C LYS A 407 2.74 -19.16 27.57
N GLY A 408 3.62 -18.70 26.67
CA GLY A 408 3.88 -19.17 25.33
C GLY A 408 2.82 -20.08 24.68
N SER A 409 2.19 -19.68 23.59
CA SER A 409 1.87 -20.64 22.54
C SER A 409 3.24 -21.05 21.95
N GLY A 410 3.55 -22.33 21.91
CA GLY A 410 4.86 -22.88 21.58
C GLY A 410 5.41 -22.62 20.17
N ASP A 411 4.99 -21.55 19.49
CA ASP A 411 5.19 -21.35 18.06
C ASP A 411 6.66 -21.06 17.65
N ALA A 412 7.45 -20.39 18.49
CA ALA A 412 8.81 -20.03 18.09
C ALA A 412 9.83 -21.20 18.17
N SER A 413 9.65 -22.13 19.11
CA SER A 413 10.47 -23.36 19.19
C SER A 413 9.97 -24.44 18.22
N GLU A 414 8.72 -24.38 17.81
CA GLU A 414 8.14 -25.28 16.82
C GLU A 414 8.65 -24.98 15.40
N GLU A 415 8.83 -23.72 15.04
CA GLU A 415 9.34 -23.35 13.70
C GLU A 415 10.72 -23.95 13.41
N GLU A 416 11.64 -23.93 14.35
CA GLU A 416 13.02 -24.46 14.17
C GLU A 416 13.03 -25.98 13.96
N ILE A 417 12.16 -26.71 14.66
CA ILE A 417 12.01 -28.17 14.50
C ILE A 417 11.42 -28.51 13.11
N TRP A 418 10.40 -27.77 12.68
CA TRP A 418 9.78 -27.98 11.37
C TRP A 418 10.72 -27.66 10.21
N PHE A 419 11.55 -26.60 10.34
CA PHE A 419 12.58 -26.29 9.35
C PHE A 419 13.63 -27.40 9.29
N GLY A 420 14.11 -27.89 10.44
CA GLY A 420 15.08 -28.99 10.46
C GLY A 420 14.56 -30.32 9.91
N ILE A 421 13.26 -30.58 10.04
CA ILE A 421 12.60 -31.73 9.42
C ILE A 421 12.46 -31.53 7.92
N LYS A 422 11.97 -30.37 7.49
CA LYS A 422 11.82 -30.03 6.08
C LYS A 422 13.14 -30.14 5.30
N ASP A 423 14.26 -29.71 5.89
CA ASP A 423 15.59 -29.81 5.30
C ASP A 423 16.05 -31.26 5.11
N LYS A 424 15.60 -32.18 5.97
CA LYS A 424 15.94 -33.60 5.91
C LYS A 424 15.09 -34.41 4.94
N ILE A 425 13.78 -34.15 4.90
CA ILE A 425 12.80 -34.97 4.18
C ILE A 425 12.14 -34.27 2.98
N GLY A 426 12.44 -32.98 2.77
CA GLY A 426 11.84 -32.18 1.71
C GLY A 426 10.41 -31.69 2.02
N PRO A 427 9.79 -30.94 1.11
CA PRO A 427 8.44 -30.43 1.28
C PRO A 427 7.39 -31.52 1.07
N THR A 428 6.29 -31.45 1.82
CA THR A 428 5.12 -32.28 1.60
C THR A 428 4.30 -31.78 0.41
N GLU A 429 3.93 -32.68 -0.48
CA GLU A 429 3.05 -32.38 -1.61
C GLU A 429 1.59 -32.26 -1.12
N PHE A 430 0.95 -31.15 -1.40
CA PHE A 430 -0.45 -30.95 -1.02
C PHE A 430 -1.38 -31.33 -2.16
N LEU A 431 -2.09 -32.45 -1.99
CA LEU A 431 -2.99 -33.02 -2.99
C LEU A 431 -4.46 -32.58 -2.83
N GLY A 432 -4.81 -31.88 -1.76
CA GLY A 432 -6.18 -31.54 -1.39
C GLY A 432 -6.94 -30.59 -2.35
N TYR A 433 -6.30 -30.11 -3.41
CA TYR A 433 -6.98 -29.36 -4.48
C TYR A 433 -7.60 -30.26 -5.56
N GLU A 434 -7.10 -31.50 -5.69
CA GLU A 434 -7.51 -32.43 -6.73
C GLU A 434 -8.19 -33.67 -6.14
N PHE A 435 -7.79 -34.08 -4.94
CA PHE A 435 -8.25 -35.29 -4.29
C PHE A 435 -8.80 -35.00 -2.89
N ASN A 436 -9.91 -35.66 -2.53
CA ASN A 436 -10.47 -35.64 -1.18
C ASN A 436 -9.87 -36.72 -0.26
N GLN A 437 -9.11 -37.65 -0.80
CA GLN A 437 -8.40 -38.69 -0.08
C GLN A 437 -7.03 -38.90 -0.72
N SER A 438 -6.02 -39.18 0.09
CA SER A 438 -4.68 -39.52 -0.37
C SER A 438 -4.01 -40.49 0.60
N GLU A 439 -3.06 -41.26 0.10
CA GLU A 439 -2.16 -42.07 0.94
C GLU A 439 -0.89 -41.30 1.23
N GLY A 440 -0.33 -41.46 2.42
CA GLY A 440 0.91 -40.81 2.83
C GLY A 440 1.75 -41.69 3.75
N VAL A 441 3.06 -41.51 3.68
CA VAL A 441 4.01 -42.17 4.59
C VAL A 441 4.38 -41.21 5.69
N VAL A 442 4.30 -41.65 6.95
CA VAL A 442 4.76 -40.88 8.08
C VAL A 442 6.28 -40.89 8.11
N LEU A 443 6.93 -39.76 7.80
CA LEU A 443 8.36 -39.62 7.73
C LEU A 443 8.97 -39.11 9.06
N SER A 444 8.18 -38.44 9.90
CA SER A 444 8.62 -37.95 11.19
C SER A 444 7.44 -37.84 12.15
N ILE A 445 7.68 -38.09 13.42
CA ILE A 445 6.71 -37.91 14.53
C ILE A 445 7.39 -37.05 15.59
N ILE A 446 6.76 -35.91 15.94
CA ILE A 446 7.23 -35.04 17.00
C ILE A 446 6.36 -35.25 18.23
N LYS A 447 7.03 -35.47 19.38
CA LYS A 447 6.36 -35.56 20.69
C LYS A 447 7.09 -34.65 21.66
N ASN A 448 6.35 -33.74 22.33
CA ASN A 448 6.91 -32.80 23.31
C ASN A 448 8.08 -31.97 22.74
N ASN A 449 7.93 -31.46 21.54
CA ASN A 449 8.94 -30.64 20.83
C ASN A 449 10.31 -31.37 20.66
N LYS A 450 10.30 -32.69 20.50
CA LYS A 450 11.47 -33.54 20.18
C LYS A 450 11.11 -34.58 19.14
#